data_f4228c742306ac3bddda819dd70a3c46
#
_entry.id   f4228c742306ac3bddda819dd70a3c46
#
_cell.length_a   1.000
_cell.length_b   1.000
_cell.length_c   1.000
_cell.angle_alpha   90.00
_cell.angle_beta   90.00
_cell.angle_gamma   90.00
#
_symmetry.space_group_name_H-M   'P 1'
#
loop_
_entity.id
_entity.type
_entity.pdbx_description
1 polymer ?
#
loop_
_entity_poly.entity_id
_entity_poly.type
_entity_poly.pdbx_seq_one_letter_code
_entity_poly.pdbx_strand_id
1 'polypeptide(L)'
;MLKVMIVDDEIIVRVGFQSCINWEAYGCQVVSTCESGGDAVEYMNRDVPDIVFTDIMMPGMDGIQLVKYISENHPDTKVVVLSCVDEIDYVKKAIKLGAEDYILKLSFTQDTLVELITRLKSMIEEERKKAGRGSLDMRVQSFNREEDLRTLLLGNQGPGDNEMLLDRLGYTYNPFETYQAGCFLVDDERMNRPGSGTDSHIRKYGLLNIVREYLENLPKSDLAFTGEHEIVVLFRREGGESPACFFPDTLDLLNHALKTHLNLTLSMGMGQECLSRMDIPAGFAQARRMAALRFFDGPAAFHCGREAAAGRPFIAKRSVQRNMQEAIFRQDAGEAFRLIDSWFEEMAGLRSYDQIQAIRRGVVETWVFISGYSIPEGADMPEYDEIYSTGDFWGCLLYT
;
A
#
# COMPACT_ATOMS: atom_id res chain seq x y z
N MET A 1 -24.15 19.70 -18.82
CA MET A 1 -23.69 19.79 -17.41
C MET A 1 -24.04 18.47 -16.74
N LEU A 2 -23.16 17.93 -15.91
CA LEU A 2 -23.43 16.73 -15.13
C LEU A 2 -24.30 17.09 -13.93
N LYS A 3 -25.32 16.28 -13.66
CA LYS A 3 -26.22 16.43 -12.54
C LYS A 3 -25.61 15.82 -11.29
N VAL A 4 -25.50 16.59 -10.22
CA VAL A 4 -24.94 16.16 -8.95
C VAL A 4 -26.04 16.16 -7.89
N MET A 5 -26.11 15.09 -7.09
CA MET A 5 -26.96 15.00 -5.91
C MET A 5 -26.08 14.89 -4.67
N ILE A 6 -26.48 15.54 -3.59
CA ILE A 6 -25.82 15.47 -2.27
C ILE A 6 -26.82 14.91 -1.27
N VAL A 7 -26.43 13.83 -0.57
CA VAL A 7 -27.28 13.13 0.40
C VAL A 7 -26.55 13.07 1.73
N ASP A 8 -27.11 13.71 2.76
CA ASP A 8 -26.52 13.77 4.10
C ASP A 8 -27.63 14.20 5.08
N ASP A 9 -27.74 13.61 6.24
CA ASP A 9 -28.79 13.99 7.20
C ASP A 9 -28.52 15.35 7.87
N GLU A 10 -27.23 15.77 7.90
CA GLU A 10 -26.83 17.06 8.47
C GLU A 10 -26.98 18.21 7.45
N ILE A 11 -27.89 19.11 7.68
CA ILE A 11 -28.12 20.29 6.81
C ILE A 11 -26.87 21.15 6.63
N ILE A 12 -26.03 21.27 7.67
CA ILE A 12 -24.80 22.07 7.65
C ILE A 12 -23.80 21.47 6.67
N VAL A 13 -23.70 20.12 6.64
CA VAL A 13 -22.83 19.39 5.71
C VAL A 13 -23.34 19.56 4.27
N ARG A 14 -24.63 19.39 4.02
CA ARG A 14 -25.22 19.58 2.69
C ARG A 14 -24.96 20.99 2.15
N VAL A 15 -25.25 22.04 2.95
CA VAL A 15 -25.03 23.43 2.54
C VAL A 15 -23.53 23.73 2.37
N GLY A 16 -22.68 23.25 3.27
CA GLY A 16 -21.24 23.43 3.22
C GLY A 16 -20.65 22.77 1.96
N PHE A 17 -21.02 21.52 1.70
CA PHE A 17 -20.54 20.77 0.53
C PHE A 17 -21.05 21.36 -0.79
N GLN A 18 -22.30 21.81 -0.84
CA GLN A 18 -22.86 22.50 -2.00
C GLN A 18 -22.12 23.82 -2.30
N SER A 19 -21.67 24.53 -1.26
CA SER A 19 -21.04 25.84 -1.38
C SER A 19 -19.51 25.81 -1.50
N CYS A 20 -18.87 24.64 -1.32
CA CYS A 20 -17.40 24.54 -1.22
C CYS A 20 -16.68 24.84 -2.52
N ILE A 21 -17.31 24.65 -3.68
CA ILE A 21 -16.77 24.96 -5.00
C ILE A 21 -17.84 25.60 -5.90
N ASN A 22 -17.38 26.25 -6.98
CA ASN A 22 -18.27 26.66 -8.08
C ASN A 22 -18.47 25.47 -9.03
N TRP A 23 -19.49 24.65 -8.79
CA TRP A 23 -19.81 23.45 -9.56
C TRP A 23 -19.96 23.71 -11.07
N GLU A 24 -20.54 24.86 -11.46
CA GLU A 24 -20.75 25.22 -12.86
C GLU A 24 -19.43 25.43 -13.60
N ALA A 25 -18.40 25.94 -12.93
CA ALA A 25 -17.07 26.12 -13.50
C ALA A 25 -16.42 24.80 -13.95
N TYR A 26 -16.81 23.68 -13.31
CA TYR A 26 -16.34 22.34 -13.64
C TYR A 26 -17.33 21.54 -14.50
N GLY A 27 -18.40 22.19 -14.96
CA GLY A 27 -19.41 21.59 -15.84
C GLY A 27 -20.40 20.68 -15.11
N CYS A 28 -20.57 20.90 -13.82
CA CYS A 28 -21.52 20.20 -12.93
C CYS A 28 -22.62 21.14 -12.46
N GLN A 29 -23.75 20.58 -12.05
CA GLN A 29 -24.85 21.31 -11.42
C GLN A 29 -25.42 20.48 -10.27
N VAL A 30 -25.51 21.03 -9.08
CA VAL A 30 -26.22 20.39 -7.96
C VAL A 30 -27.71 20.51 -8.22
N VAL A 31 -28.36 19.39 -8.54
CA VAL A 31 -29.77 19.32 -8.90
C VAL A 31 -30.66 18.98 -7.71
N SER A 32 -30.12 18.36 -6.69
CA SER A 32 -30.84 18.02 -5.47
C SER A 32 -29.92 17.87 -4.25
N THR A 33 -30.48 18.19 -3.09
CA THR A 33 -29.90 17.83 -1.79
C THR A 33 -30.97 17.06 -1.00
N CYS A 34 -30.66 15.88 -0.51
CA CYS A 34 -31.56 14.99 0.20
C CYS A 34 -31.08 14.76 1.63
N GLU A 35 -32.00 14.54 2.56
CA GLU A 35 -31.66 14.30 3.96
C GLU A 35 -31.63 12.81 4.35
N SER A 36 -32.03 11.93 3.44
CA SER A 36 -31.99 10.49 3.64
C SER A 36 -31.81 9.74 2.32
N GLY A 37 -31.39 8.47 2.40
CA GLY A 37 -31.36 7.58 1.23
C GLY A 37 -32.74 7.37 0.61
N GLY A 38 -33.81 7.40 1.43
CA GLY A 38 -35.18 7.29 0.93
C GLY A 38 -35.59 8.46 0.05
N ASP A 39 -35.29 9.69 0.46
CA ASP A 39 -35.57 10.92 -0.33
C ASP A 39 -34.73 10.93 -1.61
N ALA A 40 -33.51 10.45 -1.55
CA ALA A 40 -32.65 10.30 -2.74
C ALA A 40 -33.27 9.33 -3.76
N VAL A 41 -33.77 8.18 -3.33
CA VAL A 41 -34.48 7.22 -4.19
C VAL A 41 -35.75 7.83 -4.78
N GLU A 42 -36.54 8.56 -3.97
CA GLU A 42 -37.74 9.23 -4.48
C GLU A 42 -37.42 10.27 -5.55
N TYR A 43 -36.35 11.05 -5.37
CA TYR A 43 -35.87 11.97 -6.39
C TYR A 43 -35.41 11.25 -7.65
N MET A 44 -34.63 10.18 -7.52
CA MET A 44 -34.09 9.41 -8.65
C MET A 44 -35.15 8.74 -9.50
N ASN A 45 -36.32 8.45 -8.95
CA ASN A 45 -37.49 7.98 -9.73
C ASN A 45 -38.04 9.03 -10.71
N ARG A 46 -37.69 10.32 -10.55
CA ARG A 46 -38.13 11.43 -11.39
C ARG A 46 -37.02 11.93 -12.30
N ASP A 47 -35.81 12.07 -11.74
CA ASP A 47 -34.63 12.58 -12.45
C ASP A 47 -33.35 11.92 -11.91
N VAL A 48 -32.64 11.20 -12.76
CA VAL A 48 -31.46 10.44 -12.38
C VAL A 48 -30.22 11.33 -12.42
N PRO A 49 -29.48 11.51 -11.33
CA PRO A 49 -28.23 12.25 -11.31
C PRO A 49 -27.09 11.45 -11.93
N ASP A 50 -26.09 12.17 -12.46
CA ASP A 50 -24.86 11.57 -12.98
C ASP A 50 -23.88 11.18 -11.86
N ILE A 51 -23.87 11.99 -10.78
CA ILE A 51 -23.01 11.79 -9.61
C ILE A 51 -23.84 11.95 -8.33
N VAL A 52 -23.66 11.04 -7.40
CA VAL A 52 -24.26 11.11 -6.06
C VAL A 52 -23.14 11.13 -5.01
N PHE A 53 -23.13 12.15 -4.17
CA PHE A 53 -22.35 12.18 -2.93
C PHE A 53 -23.28 11.82 -1.78
N THR A 54 -22.97 10.76 -1.03
CA THR A 54 -23.83 10.28 0.06
C THR A 54 -23.05 10.08 1.35
N ASP A 55 -23.63 10.53 2.47
CA ASP A 55 -23.16 10.06 3.78
C ASP A 55 -23.41 8.58 3.97
N ILE A 56 -22.63 7.95 4.86
CA ILE A 56 -22.79 6.54 5.23
C ILE A 56 -23.90 6.37 6.24
N MET A 57 -23.87 7.16 7.31
CA MET A 57 -24.72 6.99 8.49
C MET A 57 -25.89 7.97 8.44
N MET A 58 -27.02 7.49 7.91
CA MET A 58 -28.26 8.29 7.84
C MET A 58 -29.43 7.52 8.43
N PRO A 59 -30.42 8.21 9.01
CA PRO A 59 -31.65 7.58 9.50
C PRO A 59 -32.45 6.91 8.38
N GLY A 60 -33.02 5.75 8.66
CA GLY A 60 -33.83 5.00 7.71
C GLY A 60 -33.01 4.23 6.70
N MET A 61 -32.96 4.67 5.46
CA MET A 61 -32.08 4.09 4.43
C MET A 61 -30.70 4.70 4.52
N ASP A 62 -29.72 3.91 4.97
CA ASP A 62 -28.33 4.33 5.10
C ASP A 62 -27.62 4.45 3.73
N GLY A 63 -26.43 5.08 3.73
CA GLY A 63 -25.66 5.29 2.49
C GLY A 63 -25.21 3.98 1.84
N ILE A 64 -24.96 2.94 2.59
CA ILE A 64 -24.60 1.62 2.06
C ILE A 64 -25.78 0.99 1.29
N GLN A 65 -26.98 1.12 1.83
CA GLN A 65 -28.18 0.66 1.17
C GLN A 65 -28.46 1.48 -0.09
N LEU A 66 -28.20 2.80 -0.03
CA LEU A 66 -28.35 3.68 -1.18
C LEU A 66 -27.33 3.33 -2.29
N VAL A 67 -26.07 3.12 -1.95
CA VAL A 67 -25.04 2.65 -2.91
C VAL A 67 -25.47 1.37 -3.60
N LYS A 68 -25.95 0.38 -2.84
CA LYS A 68 -26.45 -0.88 -3.38
C LYS A 68 -27.64 -0.66 -4.34
N TYR A 69 -28.60 0.13 -3.91
CA TYR A 69 -29.77 0.46 -4.73
C TYR A 69 -29.37 1.11 -6.07
N ILE A 70 -28.46 2.10 -6.01
CA ILE A 70 -27.98 2.81 -7.22
C ILE A 70 -27.23 1.85 -8.13
N SER A 71 -26.35 1.04 -7.59
CA SER A 71 -25.59 0.05 -8.37
C SER A 71 -26.48 -0.95 -9.12
N GLU A 72 -27.59 -1.37 -8.49
CA GLU A 72 -28.52 -2.35 -9.07
C GLU A 72 -29.49 -1.71 -10.08
N ASN A 73 -29.94 -0.46 -9.87
CA ASN A 73 -31.00 0.15 -10.65
C ASN A 73 -30.51 1.28 -11.58
N HIS A 74 -29.40 1.94 -11.27
CA HIS A 74 -28.84 3.07 -12.00
C HIS A 74 -27.32 2.94 -12.19
N PRO A 75 -26.82 1.91 -12.87
CA PRO A 75 -25.38 1.58 -12.95
C PRO A 75 -24.52 2.68 -13.59
N ASP A 76 -25.13 3.60 -14.34
CA ASP A 76 -24.42 4.74 -14.97
C ASP A 76 -24.20 5.90 -14.00
N THR A 77 -24.85 5.90 -12.83
CA THR A 77 -24.67 6.94 -11.79
C THR A 77 -23.43 6.61 -10.96
N LYS A 78 -22.51 7.57 -10.89
CA LYS A 78 -21.31 7.45 -10.06
C LYS A 78 -21.63 7.83 -8.61
N VAL A 79 -21.29 6.96 -7.68
CA VAL A 79 -21.54 7.21 -6.25
C VAL A 79 -20.22 7.42 -5.54
N VAL A 80 -20.13 8.52 -4.81
CA VAL A 80 -19.02 8.86 -3.91
C VAL A 80 -19.55 8.93 -2.49
N VAL A 81 -18.90 8.22 -1.60
CA VAL A 81 -19.31 8.16 -0.19
C VAL A 81 -18.61 9.28 0.60
N LEU A 82 -19.37 10.03 1.38
CA LEU A 82 -18.85 10.97 2.38
C LEU A 82 -18.77 10.23 3.72
N SER A 83 -17.61 10.22 4.36
CA SER A 83 -17.39 9.44 5.57
C SER A 83 -16.66 10.26 6.63
N CYS A 84 -16.94 9.99 7.90
CA CYS A 84 -16.12 10.39 9.02
C CYS A 84 -14.98 9.38 9.25
N VAL A 85 -13.95 9.76 10.01
CA VAL A 85 -12.71 8.97 10.22
C VAL A 85 -12.97 7.55 10.77
N ASP A 86 -14.04 7.36 11.51
CA ASP A 86 -14.34 6.10 12.23
C ASP A 86 -15.15 5.07 11.40
N GLU A 87 -15.47 5.37 10.14
CA GLU A 87 -16.45 4.59 9.34
C GLU A 87 -15.81 3.72 8.22
N ILE A 88 -14.55 3.40 8.30
CA ILE A 88 -13.77 2.76 7.22
C ILE A 88 -14.32 1.39 6.79
N ASP A 89 -14.84 0.59 7.72
CA ASP A 89 -15.42 -0.71 7.35
C ASP A 89 -16.69 -0.55 6.50
N TYR A 90 -17.43 0.53 6.71
CA TYR A 90 -18.58 0.89 5.86
C TYR A 90 -18.13 1.41 4.50
N VAL A 91 -17.05 2.19 4.43
CA VAL A 91 -16.45 2.63 3.16
C VAL A 91 -16.04 1.43 2.29
N LYS A 92 -15.33 0.44 2.87
CA LYS A 92 -14.98 -0.80 2.16
C LYS A 92 -16.20 -1.54 1.63
N LYS A 93 -17.27 -1.60 2.43
CA LYS A 93 -18.52 -2.24 2.04
C LYS A 93 -19.19 -1.46 0.91
N ALA A 94 -19.15 -0.12 0.95
CA ALA A 94 -19.69 0.72 -0.10
C ALA A 94 -18.95 0.51 -1.43
N ILE A 95 -17.61 0.50 -1.41
CA ILE A 95 -16.80 0.23 -2.61
C ILE A 95 -17.11 -1.15 -3.20
N LYS A 96 -17.22 -2.19 -2.37
CA LYS A 96 -17.61 -3.54 -2.83
C LYS A 96 -19.02 -3.60 -3.44
N LEU A 97 -19.89 -2.69 -3.04
CA LEU A 97 -21.27 -2.60 -3.55
C LEU A 97 -21.40 -1.65 -4.75
N GLY A 98 -20.31 -1.04 -5.21
CA GLY A 98 -20.28 -0.23 -6.43
C GLY A 98 -20.13 1.27 -6.22
N ALA A 99 -19.76 1.74 -5.03
CA ALA A 99 -19.30 3.12 -4.88
C ALA A 99 -18.01 3.33 -5.67
N GLU A 100 -17.90 4.46 -6.38
CA GLU A 100 -16.76 4.79 -7.22
C GLU A 100 -15.56 5.26 -6.41
N ASP A 101 -15.85 6.03 -5.33
CA ASP A 101 -14.83 6.59 -4.44
C ASP A 101 -15.45 7.00 -3.10
N TYR A 102 -14.61 7.58 -2.23
CA TYR A 102 -15.06 8.19 -0.98
C TYR A 102 -14.28 9.48 -0.68
N ILE A 103 -14.87 10.33 0.16
CA ILE A 103 -14.26 11.55 0.69
C ILE A 103 -14.39 11.54 2.21
N LEU A 104 -13.29 11.87 2.90
CA LEU A 104 -13.32 12.10 4.35
C LEU A 104 -13.82 13.52 4.65
N LYS A 105 -14.97 13.64 5.29
CA LYS A 105 -15.64 14.92 5.59
C LYS A 105 -14.75 15.96 6.31
N LEU A 106 -13.81 15.50 7.13
CA LEU A 106 -12.97 16.39 7.95
C LEU A 106 -11.64 16.82 7.29
N SER A 107 -11.24 16.19 6.21
CA SER A 107 -9.90 16.40 5.63
C SER A 107 -9.89 16.71 4.13
N PHE A 108 -11.04 16.80 3.46
CA PHE A 108 -11.05 17.15 2.06
C PHE A 108 -10.81 18.66 1.86
N THR A 109 -10.08 18.99 0.79
CA THR A 109 -9.86 20.35 0.34
C THR A 109 -10.67 20.63 -0.94
N GLN A 110 -10.80 21.91 -1.32
CA GLN A 110 -11.42 22.27 -2.59
C GLN A 110 -10.71 21.60 -3.76
N ASP A 111 -9.38 21.55 -3.72
CA ASP A 111 -8.55 20.97 -4.80
C ASP A 111 -8.83 19.48 -4.97
N THR A 112 -8.85 18.70 -3.87
CA THR A 112 -9.16 17.26 -3.92
C THR A 112 -10.56 16.97 -4.44
N LEU A 113 -11.54 17.81 -4.13
CA LEU A 113 -12.90 17.68 -4.66
C LEU A 113 -12.93 18.00 -6.17
N VAL A 114 -12.21 19.02 -6.62
CA VAL A 114 -12.10 19.40 -8.03
C VAL A 114 -11.42 18.30 -8.85
N GLU A 115 -10.35 17.71 -8.36
CA GLU A 115 -9.68 16.56 -8.98
C GLU A 115 -10.62 15.37 -9.11
N LEU A 116 -11.33 15.02 -8.04
CA LEU A 116 -12.30 13.94 -8.06
C LEU A 116 -13.41 14.17 -9.09
N ILE A 117 -14.00 15.38 -9.11
CA ILE A 117 -15.04 15.73 -10.09
C ILE A 117 -14.52 15.67 -11.52
N THR A 118 -13.30 16.16 -11.75
CA THR A 118 -12.67 16.14 -13.07
C THR A 118 -12.47 14.69 -13.56
N ARG A 119 -12.02 13.81 -12.66
CA ARG A 119 -11.88 12.38 -12.93
C ARG A 119 -13.22 11.72 -13.22
N LEU A 120 -14.24 11.91 -12.38
CA LEU A 120 -15.58 11.36 -12.58
C LEU A 120 -16.20 11.84 -13.88
N LYS A 121 -16.02 13.11 -14.21
CA LYS A 121 -16.49 13.70 -15.47
C LYS A 121 -15.86 13.02 -16.68
N SER A 122 -14.53 12.84 -16.67
CA SER A 122 -13.82 12.13 -17.73
C SER A 122 -14.34 10.70 -17.89
N MET A 123 -14.55 9.98 -16.79
CA MET A 123 -15.12 8.63 -16.81
C MET A 123 -16.52 8.59 -17.42
N ILE A 124 -17.43 9.46 -16.98
CA ILE A 124 -18.79 9.56 -17.49
C ILE A 124 -18.79 9.91 -18.99
N GLU A 125 -17.95 10.88 -19.40
CA GLU A 125 -17.83 11.27 -20.82
C GLU A 125 -17.28 10.14 -21.69
N GLU A 126 -16.30 9.38 -21.19
CA GLU A 126 -15.78 8.21 -21.90
C GLU A 126 -16.80 7.09 -21.98
N GLU A 127 -17.53 6.81 -20.91
CA GLU A 127 -18.61 5.82 -20.92
C GLU A 127 -19.72 6.21 -21.89
N ARG A 128 -20.12 7.47 -21.93
CA ARG A 128 -21.10 7.99 -22.90
C ARG A 128 -20.60 7.90 -24.37
N LYS A 129 -19.31 8.15 -24.60
CA LYS A 129 -18.69 7.95 -25.93
C LYS A 129 -18.64 6.47 -26.33
N LYS A 130 -18.50 5.57 -25.33
CA LYS A 130 -18.45 4.11 -25.53
C LYS A 130 -19.83 3.45 -25.58
N ALA A 131 -20.87 4.02 -24.96
CA ALA A 131 -22.25 3.56 -25.07
C ALA A 131 -22.79 3.54 -26.52
N GLY A 132 -22.11 4.28 -27.44
CA GLY A 132 -22.28 4.10 -28.89
C GLY A 132 -21.52 2.89 -29.47
N ARG A 133 -20.71 2.19 -28.71
CA ARG A 133 -19.96 0.97 -29.10
C ARG A 133 -19.72 0.13 -27.83
N GLY A 134 -20.63 -0.75 -27.54
CA GLY A 134 -20.58 -1.85 -26.56
C GLY A 134 -19.59 -1.69 -25.38
N SER A 135 -20.11 -1.36 -24.20
CA SER A 135 -19.27 -1.26 -23.00
C SER A 135 -19.92 -1.91 -21.78
N LEU A 136 -19.50 -3.14 -21.53
CA LEU A 136 -19.68 -3.82 -20.24
C LEU A 136 -18.33 -4.15 -19.57
N ASP A 137 -17.20 -3.75 -20.20
CA ASP A 137 -15.90 -4.36 -19.88
C ASP A 137 -14.93 -3.53 -19.01
N MET A 138 -15.15 -2.24 -18.78
CA MET A 138 -14.08 -1.42 -18.18
C MET A 138 -14.08 -1.33 -16.64
N ARG A 139 -15.24 -1.45 -16.00
CA ARG A 139 -15.31 -1.47 -14.50
C ARG A 139 -14.76 -2.77 -13.93
N VAL A 140 -15.00 -3.88 -14.64
CA VAL A 140 -14.42 -5.18 -14.33
C VAL A 140 -12.90 -5.17 -14.62
N GLN A 141 -12.43 -4.37 -15.59
CA GLN A 141 -11.04 -4.37 -16.02
C GLN A 141 -10.09 -3.67 -15.04
N SER A 142 -10.45 -2.57 -14.37
CA SER A 142 -9.52 -1.91 -13.43
C SER A 142 -9.36 -2.68 -12.12
N PHE A 143 -10.43 -3.24 -11.59
CA PHE A 143 -10.40 -4.11 -10.39
C PHE A 143 -9.71 -5.45 -10.70
N ASN A 144 -9.93 -5.99 -11.90
CA ASN A 144 -9.26 -7.18 -12.37
C ASN A 144 -7.77 -6.93 -12.66
N ARG A 145 -7.37 -5.71 -13.08
CA ARG A 145 -5.98 -5.40 -13.43
C ARG A 145 -5.04 -5.47 -12.21
N GLU A 146 -5.42 -4.92 -11.06
CA GLU A 146 -4.63 -5.00 -9.84
C GLU A 146 -4.56 -6.43 -9.30
N GLU A 147 -5.67 -7.15 -9.33
CA GLU A 147 -5.74 -8.56 -8.92
C GLU A 147 -4.98 -9.47 -9.91
N ASP A 148 -5.07 -9.22 -11.21
CA ASP A 148 -4.30 -9.92 -12.23
C ASP A 148 -2.79 -9.70 -12.06
N LEU A 149 -2.38 -8.45 -11.78
CA LEU A 149 -0.99 -8.13 -11.51
C LEU A 149 -0.51 -8.82 -10.22
N ARG A 150 -1.30 -8.78 -9.17
CA ARG A 150 -1.03 -9.48 -7.94
C ARG A 150 -0.92 -10.99 -8.14
N THR A 151 -1.83 -11.57 -8.91
CA THR A 151 -1.84 -13.00 -9.22
C THR A 151 -0.61 -13.40 -10.05
N LEU A 152 -0.23 -12.58 -11.05
CA LEU A 152 0.97 -12.78 -11.85
C LEU A 152 2.24 -12.79 -10.99
N LEU A 153 2.32 -11.85 -10.02
CA LEU A 153 3.54 -11.62 -9.24
C LEU A 153 3.68 -12.57 -8.04
N LEU A 154 2.57 -12.94 -7.40
CA LEU A 154 2.55 -13.76 -6.19
C LEU A 154 2.09 -15.21 -6.43
N GLY A 155 1.45 -15.47 -7.58
CA GLY A 155 0.92 -16.79 -7.90
C GLY A 155 2.02 -17.76 -8.33
N ASN A 156 1.93 -19.01 -7.84
CA ASN A 156 2.73 -20.14 -8.34
C ASN A 156 2.04 -20.78 -9.57
N GLN A 157 1.79 -19.97 -10.59
CA GLN A 157 1.05 -20.42 -11.78
C GLN A 157 2.00 -20.96 -12.85
N GLY A 158 1.47 -21.80 -13.74
CA GLY A 158 2.23 -22.35 -14.87
C GLY A 158 2.53 -21.26 -15.92
N PRO A 159 3.51 -21.50 -16.81
CA PRO A 159 3.90 -20.53 -17.84
C PRO A 159 2.73 -20.08 -18.74
N GLY A 160 1.79 -20.97 -19.06
CA GLY A 160 0.60 -20.65 -19.89
C GLY A 160 -0.38 -19.72 -19.20
N ASP A 161 -0.56 -19.87 -17.89
CA ASP A 161 -1.44 -18.99 -17.10
C ASP A 161 -0.82 -17.60 -16.96
N ASN A 162 0.49 -17.50 -16.78
CA ASN A 162 1.22 -16.24 -16.76
C ASN A 162 1.11 -15.50 -18.10
N GLU A 163 1.16 -16.20 -19.21
CA GLU A 163 1.01 -15.59 -20.54
C GLU A 163 -0.38 -14.98 -20.72
N MET A 164 -1.44 -15.69 -20.32
CA MET A 164 -2.81 -15.15 -20.33
C MET A 164 -2.97 -13.91 -19.45
N LEU A 165 -2.38 -13.90 -18.25
CA LEU A 165 -2.42 -12.75 -17.35
C LEU A 165 -1.68 -11.55 -17.94
N LEU A 166 -0.51 -11.77 -18.54
CA LEU A 166 0.28 -10.73 -19.21
C LEU A 166 -0.51 -10.11 -20.37
N ASP A 167 -1.18 -10.92 -21.19
CA ASP A 167 -2.00 -10.44 -22.30
C ASP A 167 -3.21 -9.62 -21.79
N ARG A 168 -3.88 -10.07 -20.73
CA ARG A 168 -4.98 -9.32 -20.07
C ARG A 168 -4.50 -7.99 -19.49
N LEU A 169 -3.32 -7.96 -18.92
CA LEU A 169 -2.68 -6.76 -18.39
C LEU A 169 -2.17 -5.83 -19.51
N GLY A 170 -2.23 -6.24 -20.78
CA GLY A 170 -1.77 -5.45 -21.92
C GLY A 170 -0.26 -5.46 -22.12
N TYR A 171 0.44 -6.43 -21.52
CA TYR A 171 1.86 -6.70 -21.76
C TYR A 171 2.01 -7.63 -22.98
N THR A 172 1.69 -7.10 -24.16
CA THR A 172 1.87 -7.82 -25.42
C THR A 172 3.34 -7.96 -25.76
N TYR A 173 3.69 -9.02 -26.51
CA TYR A 173 5.07 -9.21 -26.94
C TYR A 173 5.55 -8.01 -27.78
N ASN A 174 6.59 -7.34 -27.31
CA ASN A 174 7.29 -6.27 -28.03
C ASN A 174 8.79 -6.46 -27.81
N PRO A 175 9.58 -6.75 -28.86
CA PRO A 175 11.02 -7.01 -28.73
C PRO A 175 11.83 -5.76 -28.36
N PHE A 176 11.24 -4.57 -28.40
CA PHE A 176 11.88 -3.31 -28.05
C PHE A 176 11.54 -2.84 -26.64
N GLU A 177 10.63 -3.54 -25.96
CA GLU A 177 10.26 -3.23 -24.58
C GLU A 177 11.09 -4.05 -23.60
N THR A 178 11.49 -3.38 -22.53
CA THR A 178 12.08 -4.02 -21.35
C THR A 178 11.23 -3.69 -20.12
N TYR A 179 11.31 -4.53 -19.13
CA TYR A 179 10.53 -4.44 -17.90
C TYR A 179 11.45 -4.42 -16.69
N GLN A 180 11.07 -3.68 -15.66
CA GLN A 180 11.79 -3.71 -14.40
C GLN A 180 10.81 -3.62 -13.24
N ALA A 181 10.89 -4.54 -12.30
CA ALA A 181 10.04 -4.55 -11.13
C ALA A 181 10.74 -3.89 -9.96
N GLY A 182 9.99 -3.04 -9.23
CA GLY A 182 10.36 -2.51 -7.94
C GLY A 182 9.41 -3.01 -6.86
N CYS A 183 9.92 -3.15 -5.65
CA CYS A 183 9.15 -3.51 -4.46
C CYS A 183 9.39 -2.47 -3.38
N PHE A 184 8.34 -1.79 -2.94
CA PHE A 184 8.39 -0.92 -1.77
C PHE A 184 7.93 -1.69 -0.54
N LEU A 185 8.63 -1.50 0.56
CA LEU A 185 8.24 -1.95 1.89
C LEU A 185 8.00 -0.74 2.78
N VAL A 186 6.86 -0.71 3.44
CA VAL A 186 6.55 0.35 4.42
C VAL A 186 7.39 0.16 5.67
N ASP A 187 8.09 1.23 6.10
CA ASP A 187 8.98 1.24 7.26
C ASP A 187 8.26 1.76 8.52
N ASP A 188 7.12 1.17 8.90
CA ASP A 188 6.41 1.55 10.12
C ASP A 188 6.27 0.36 11.07
N GLU A 189 6.98 0.43 12.18
CA GLU A 189 6.88 -0.58 13.25
C GLU A 189 5.50 -0.65 13.90
N ARG A 190 4.73 0.48 13.88
CA ARG A 190 3.39 0.54 14.49
C ARG A 190 2.34 -0.17 13.67
N MET A 191 2.57 -0.37 12.37
CA MET A 191 1.64 -1.12 11.52
C MET A 191 1.61 -2.62 11.85
N ASN A 192 2.62 -3.13 12.56
CA ASN A 192 2.70 -4.52 13.00
C ASN A 192 1.99 -4.79 14.34
N ARG A 193 1.47 -3.77 15.04
CA ARG A 193 0.76 -3.98 16.32
C ARG A 193 -0.70 -4.35 16.09
N PRO A 194 -1.18 -5.50 16.60
CA PRO A 194 -2.58 -5.86 16.55
C PRO A 194 -3.39 -4.83 17.36
N GLY A 195 -4.35 -4.15 16.73
CA GLY A 195 -5.23 -3.16 17.38
C GLY A 195 -5.35 -1.80 16.67
N SER A 196 -4.52 -1.51 15.66
CA SER A 196 -4.57 -0.24 14.93
C SER A 196 -5.47 -0.27 13.68
N GLY A 197 -6.51 -1.10 13.68
CA GLY A 197 -7.30 -1.45 12.48
C GLY A 197 -7.87 -0.29 11.67
N THR A 198 -8.19 0.82 12.31
CA THR A 198 -8.85 1.97 11.65
C THR A 198 -7.84 2.92 10.99
N ASP A 199 -6.71 3.16 11.64
CA ASP A 199 -5.64 4.04 11.17
C ASP A 199 -4.88 3.45 9.95
N SER A 200 -4.81 2.12 9.86
CA SER A 200 -4.04 1.39 8.85
C SER A 200 -4.56 1.60 7.43
N HIS A 201 -5.88 1.68 7.23
CA HIS A 201 -6.47 1.79 5.88
C HIS A 201 -6.41 3.21 5.31
N ILE A 202 -6.61 4.22 6.15
CA ILE A 202 -6.47 5.63 5.75
C ILE A 202 -5.02 5.88 5.30
N ARG A 203 -4.07 5.36 6.08
CA ARG A 203 -2.65 5.44 5.74
C ARG A 203 -2.31 4.72 4.44
N LYS A 204 -2.90 3.55 4.17
CA LYS A 204 -2.70 2.82 2.91
C LYS A 204 -3.15 3.63 1.70
N TYR A 205 -4.34 4.24 1.76
CA TYR A 205 -4.85 5.05 0.64
C TYR A 205 -4.06 6.35 0.47
N GLY A 206 -3.74 7.05 1.56
CA GLY A 206 -2.87 8.22 1.54
C GLY A 206 -1.49 7.87 0.97
N LEU A 207 -0.94 6.75 1.38
CA LEU A 207 0.32 6.21 0.88
C LEU A 207 0.27 5.94 -0.63
N LEU A 208 -0.77 5.23 -1.12
CA LEU A 208 -0.92 4.96 -2.56
C LEU A 208 -1.06 6.23 -3.40
N ASN A 209 -1.84 7.18 -2.93
CA ASN A 209 -2.06 8.43 -3.66
C ASN A 209 -0.75 9.21 -3.78
N ILE A 210 0.00 9.35 -2.68
CA ILE A 210 1.31 10.00 -2.70
C ILE A 210 2.28 9.23 -3.62
N VAL A 211 2.37 7.90 -3.48
CA VAL A 211 3.25 7.09 -4.34
C VAL A 211 2.85 7.23 -5.82
N ARG A 212 1.56 7.20 -6.13
CA ARG A 212 1.05 7.35 -7.50
C ARG A 212 1.40 8.72 -8.09
N GLU A 213 1.19 9.80 -7.35
CA GLU A 213 1.52 11.17 -7.76
C GLU A 213 3.01 11.30 -8.13
N TYR A 214 3.91 10.76 -7.30
CA TYR A 214 5.34 10.79 -7.60
C TYR A 214 5.74 9.90 -8.77
N LEU A 215 4.98 8.84 -9.05
CA LEU A 215 5.22 7.92 -10.16
C LEU A 215 4.54 8.33 -11.47
N GLU A 216 3.53 9.21 -11.44
CA GLU A 216 2.83 9.69 -12.66
C GLU A 216 3.77 10.40 -13.65
N ASN A 217 4.84 11.01 -13.16
CA ASN A 217 5.87 11.65 -13.97
C ASN A 217 6.93 10.69 -14.52
N LEU A 218 6.85 9.40 -14.15
CA LEU A 218 7.78 8.37 -14.58
C LEU A 218 7.27 7.61 -15.82
N PRO A 219 8.13 6.82 -16.51
CA PRO A 219 7.70 5.98 -17.63
C PRO A 219 6.51 5.10 -17.26
N LYS A 220 5.71 4.70 -18.23
CA LYS A 220 4.53 3.83 -18.07
C LYS A 220 4.76 2.80 -16.98
N SER A 221 4.09 2.98 -15.84
CA SER A 221 4.24 2.12 -14.67
C SER A 221 2.88 1.62 -14.19
N ASP A 222 2.84 0.37 -13.77
CA ASP A 222 1.69 -0.22 -13.09
C ASP A 222 2.04 -0.41 -11.61
N LEU A 223 1.07 -0.08 -10.75
CA LEU A 223 1.17 -0.17 -9.30
C LEU A 223 0.12 -1.14 -8.76
N ALA A 224 0.52 -1.98 -7.80
CA ALA A 224 -0.41 -2.80 -7.04
C ALA A 224 0.06 -3.01 -5.60
N PHE A 225 -0.88 -3.19 -4.69
CA PHE A 225 -0.58 -3.76 -3.37
C PHE A 225 -0.46 -5.27 -3.46
N THR A 226 0.65 -5.82 -2.99
CA THR A 226 0.87 -7.26 -2.91
C THR A 226 0.69 -7.80 -1.49
N GLY A 227 0.65 -6.92 -0.51
CA GLY A 227 0.45 -7.25 0.90
C GLY A 227 -0.01 -6.05 1.72
N GLU A 228 -0.03 -6.19 3.04
CA GLU A 228 -0.41 -5.10 3.95
C GLU A 228 0.60 -3.95 3.94
N HIS A 229 1.88 -4.26 3.73
CA HIS A 229 3.01 -3.33 3.82
C HIS A 229 3.90 -3.37 2.59
N GLU A 230 3.42 -3.94 1.51
CA GLU A 230 4.20 -4.17 0.30
C GLU A 230 3.47 -3.61 -0.93
N ILE A 231 4.14 -2.74 -1.68
CA ILE A 231 3.65 -2.18 -2.94
C ILE A 231 4.64 -2.59 -4.03
N VAL A 232 4.11 -3.12 -5.13
CA VAL A 232 4.89 -3.37 -6.33
C VAL A 232 4.72 -2.24 -7.32
N VAL A 233 5.79 -1.90 -8.00
CA VAL A 233 5.78 -1.06 -9.20
C VAL A 233 6.42 -1.83 -10.34
N LEU A 234 5.75 -1.86 -11.49
CA LEU A 234 6.28 -2.48 -12.69
C LEU A 234 6.48 -1.40 -13.76
N PHE A 235 7.73 -1.13 -14.10
CA PHE A 235 8.11 -0.19 -15.14
C PHE A 235 8.17 -0.90 -16.49
N ARG A 236 7.61 -0.24 -17.53
CA ARG A 236 7.70 -0.65 -18.92
C ARG A 236 8.42 0.43 -19.73
N ARG A 237 9.43 0.06 -20.50
CA ARG A 237 10.31 0.96 -21.22
C ARG A 237 10.52 0.56 -22.67
N GLU A 238 10.57 1.54 -23.54
CA GLU A 238 11.02 1.43 -24.93
C GLU A 238 12.37 2.17 -25.05
N GLY A 239 13.44 1.62 -24.47
CA GLY A 239 14.75 2.27 -24.37
C GLY A 239 14.84 3.31 -23.24
N GLY A 240 15.93 4.09 -23.20
CA GLY A 240 16.21 5.10 -22.18
C GLY A 240 16.98 4.58 -20.96
N GLU A 241 17.17 5.45 -19.97
CA GLU A 241 17.89 5.11 -18.73
C GLU A 241 17.08 4.15 -17.84
N SER A 242 17.79 3.27 -17.13
CA SER A 242 17.16 2.37 -16.16
C SER A 242 16.54 3.18 -15.02
N PRO A 243 15.32 2.84 -14.55
CA PRO A 243 14.73 3.42 -13.35
C PRO A 243 15.70 3.40 -12.15
N ALA A 244 16.54 2.40 -12.03
CA ALA A 244 17.54 2.30 -10.98
C ALA A 244 18.52 3.49 -10.93
N CYS A 245 18.70 4.22 -12.03
CA CYS A 245 19.64 5.36 -12.10
C CYS A 245 19.08 6.64 -11.46
N PHE A 246 17.76 6.86 -11.55
CA PHE A 246 17.12 8.09 -11.06
C PHE A 246 16.20 7.86 -9.86
N PHE A 247 15.89 6.60 -9.56
CA PHE A 247 14.95 6.28 -8.50
C PHE A 247 15.43 6.61 -7.07
N PRO A 248 16.72 6.58 -6.74
CA PRO A 248 17.18 7.03 -5.41
C PRO A 248 16.72 8.45 -5.08
N ASP A 249 16.92 9.41 -5.99
CA ASP A 249 16.48 10.79 -5.80
C ASP A 249 14.95 10.90 -5.68
N THR A 250 14.22 10.13 -6.47
CA THR A 250 12.76 10.06 -6.41
C THR A 250 12.28 9.48 -5.09
N LEU A 251 12.95 8.44 -4.58
CA LEU A 251 12.63 7.83 -3.29
C LEU A 251 12.88 8.80 -2.12
N ASP A 252 13.93 9.58 -2.18
CA ASP A 252 14.23 10.61 -1.16
C ASP A 252 13.13 11.67 -1.11
N LEU A 253 12.69 12.17 -2.27
CA LEU A 253 11.59 13.12 -2.37
C LEU A 253 10.28 12.51 -1.88
N LEU A 254 9.97 11.30 -2.27
CA LEU A 254 8.80 10.54 -1.84
C LEU A 254 8.82 10.34 -0.32
N ASN A 255 9.95 9.91 0.24
CA ASN A 255 10.10 9.70 1.68
C ASN A 255 9.98 11.01 2.47
N HIS A 256 10.45 12.13 1.93
CA HIS A 256 10.25 13.44 2.54
C HIS A 256 8.75 13.79 2.63
N ALA A 257 8.00 13.61 1.55
CA ALA A 257 6.55 13.84 1.53
C ALA A 257 5.81 12.89 2.48
N LEU A 258 6.12 11.59 2.42
CA LEU A 258 5.50 10.59 3.29
C LEU A 258 5.77 10.84 4.77
N LYS A 259 7.00 11.27 5.11
CA LYS A 259 7.36 11.62 6.49
C LYS A 259 6.58 12.82 6.98
N THR A 260 6.40 13.82 6.10
CA THR A 260 5.67 15.06 6.43
C THR A 260 4.18 14.82 6.64
N HIS A 261 3.54 14.04 5.75
CA HIS A 261 2.08 13.90 5.74
C HIS A 261 1.56 12.69 6.53
N LEU A 262 2.30 11.59 6.53
CA LEU A 262 1.85 10.31 7.11
C LEU A 262 2.76 9.80 8.24
N ASN A 263 3.89 10.49 8.49
CA ASN A 263 4.95 10.04 9.40
C ASN A 263 5.44 8.61 9.09
N LEU A 264 5.55 8.29 7.80
CA LEU A 264 6.01 7.01 7.25
C LEU A 264 7.24 7.21 6.39
N THR A 265 8.00 6.14 6.17
CA THR A 265 8.98 6.02 5.10
C THR A 265 8.79 4.72 4.34
N LEU A 266 9.36 4.65 3.15
CA LEU A 266 9.41 3.46 2.30
C LEU A 266 10.86 3.09 2.03
N SER A 267 11.16 1.82 2.17
CA SER A 267 12.37 1.24 1.59
C SER A 267 12.03 0.59 0.26
N MET A 268 12.94 0.64 -0.70
CA MET A 268 12.72 0.09 -2.03
C MET A 268 13.81 -0.87 -2.45
N GLY A 269 13.38 -1.99 -3.00
CA GLY A 269 14.22 -2.90 -3.76
C GLY A 269 13.86 -2.88 -5.23
N MET A 270 14.86 -2.87 -6.11
CA MET A 270 14.68 -2.93 -7.54
C MET A 270 15.34 -4.18 -8.11
N GLY A 271 14.57 -4.95 -8.88
CA GLY A 271 15.04 -6.15 -9.56
C GLY A 271 15.89 -5.83 -10.79
N GLN A 272 16.44 -6.84 -11.40
CA GLN A 272 17.14 -6.70 -12.67
C GLN A 272 16.16 -6.37 -13.80
N GLU A 273 16.69 -5.78 -14.86
CA GLU A 273 15.93 -5.54 -16.09
C GLU A 273 15.58 -6.89 -16.74
N CYS A 274 14.31 -7.05 -17.07
CA CYS A 274 13.76 -8.21 -17.75
C CYS A 274 13.62 -7.89 -19.24
N LEU A 275 14.30 -8.66 -20.08
CA LEU A 275 14.23 -8.53 -21.54
C LEU A 275 12.99 -9.23 -22.12
N SER A 276 12.33 -10.07 -21.33
CA SER A 276 11.10 -10.76 -21.68
C SER A 276 10.02 -10.47 -20.64
N ARG A 277 8.79 -10.28 -21.12
CA ARG A 277 7.61 -10.18 -20.23
C ARG A 277 7.44 -11.41 -19.33
N MET A 278 7.89 -12.57 -19.75
CA MET A 278 7.82 -13.82 -18.99
C MET A 278 8.74 -13.83 -17.77
N ASP A 279 9.75 -12.95 -17.74
CA ASP A 279 10.71 -12.85 -16.63
C ASP A 279 10.21 -11.88 -15.53
N ILE A 280 9.08 -11.19 -15.75
CA ILE A 280 8.52 -10.22 -14.78
C ILE A 280 8.34 -10.82 -13.39
N PRO A 281 7.74 -12.03 -13.20
CA PRO A 281 7.61 -12.62 -11.87
C PRO A 281 8.95 -12.87 -11.18
N ALA A 282 9.96 -13.32 -11.93
CA ALA A 282 11.31 -13.53 -11.41
C ALA A 282 11.99 -12.20 -11.05
N GLY A 283 11.81 -11.17 -11.89
CA GLY A 283 12.28 -9.82 -11.61
C GLY A 283 11.64 -9.22 -10.35
N PHE A 284 10.35 -9.45 -10.14
CA PHE A 284 9.67 -9.04 -8.92
C PHE A 284 10.17 -9.81 -7.68
N ALA A 285 10.30 -11.12 -7.76
CA ALA A 285 10.86 -11.92 -6.67
C ALA A 285 12.25 -11.41 -6.25
N GLN A 286 13.07 -10.99 -7.21
CA GLN A 286 14.36 -10.37 -6.95
C GLN A 286 14.21 -8.98 -6.31
N ALA A 287 13.32 -8.12 -6.83
CA ALA A 287 13.05 -6.80 -6.25
C ALA A 287 12.63 -6.90 -4.76
N ARG A 288 11.78 -7.86 -4.44
CA ARG A 288 11.34 -8.15 -3.09
C ARG A 288 12.49 -8.57 -2.16
N ARG A 289 13.40 -9.40 -2.67
CA ARG A 289 14.61 -9.79 -1.92
C ARG A 289 15.53 -8.59 -1.69
N MET A 290 15.68 -7.72 -2.68
CA MET A 290 16.45 -6.48 -2.55
C MET A 290 15.83 -5.53 -1.52
N ALA A 291 14.51 -5.32 -1.55
CA ALA A 291 13.81 -4.48 -0.58
C ALA A 291 14.01 -4.98 0.87
N ALA A 292 14.04 -6.31 1.06
CA ALA A 292 14.24 -6.91 2.37
C ALA A 292 15.62 -6.64 2.98
N LEU A 293 16.62 -6.24 2.15
CA LEU A 293 17.96 -5.86 2.64
C LEU A 293 17.94 -4.60 3.50
N ARG A 294 16.82 -3.84 3.52
CA ARG A 294 16.58 -2.77 4.51
C ARG A 294 16.78 -3.25 5.94
N PHE A 295 16.62 -4.55 6.19
CA PHE A 295 16.90 -5.16 7.48
C PHE A 295 18.28 -4.79 8.02
N PHE A 296 19.30 -4.67 7.15
CA PHE A 296 20.67 -4.33 7.52
C PHE A 296 20.95 -2.82 7.50
N ASP A 297 20.27 -2.04 6.68
CA ASP A 297 20.57 -0.61 6.44
C ASP A 297 19.57 0.33 7.13
N GLY A 298 18.50 -0.22 7.69
CA GLY A 298 17.43 0.56 8.31
C GLY A 298 16.39 1.07 7.32
N PRO A 299 15.50 1.96 7.78
CA PRO A 299 14.41 2.51 6.99
C PRO A 299 14.89 3.44 5.88
N ALA A 300 14.03 3.69 4.90
CA ALA A 300 14.28 4.53 3.72
C ALA A 300 15.43 4.05 2.81
N ALA A 301 15.78 2.77 2.88
CA ALA A 301 16.88 2.19 2.12
C ALA A 301 16.49 1.91 0.65
N PHE A 302 17.44 2.12 -0.25
CA PHE A 302 17.33 1.75 -1.67
C PHE A 302 18.35 0.68 -2.05
N HIS A 303 17.87 -0.43 -2.60
CA HIS A 303 18.71 -1.53 -3.04
C HIS A 303 18.41 -1.91 -4.49
N CYS A 304 19.43 -2.02 -5.29
CA CYS A 304 19.34 -2.41 -6.70
C CYS A 304 20.47 -3.36 -7.08
N GLY A 305 20.24 -4.20 -8.07
CA GLY A 305 21.27 -5.03 -8.66
C GLY A 305 21.20 -6.50 -8.26
N ARG A 306 22.36 -7.18 -8.23
CA ARG A 306 22.45 -8.59 -7.85
C ARG A 306 22.69 -8.73 -6.36
N GLU A 307 21.90 -9.58 -5.74
CA GLU A 307 22.17 -10.03 -4.39
C GLU A 307 23.51 -10.78 -4.32
N ALA A 308 24.23 -10.59 -3.22
CA ALA A 308 25.41 -11.40 -2.94
C ALA A 308 25.04 -12.89 -2.89
N ALA A 309 25.88 -13.75 -3.40
CA ALA A 309 25.64 -15.19 -3.37
C ALA A 309 25.39 -15.64 -1.93
N ALA A 310 24.34 -16.44 -1.74
CA ALA A 310 24.00 -16.99 -0.43
C ALA A 310 25.18 -17.78 0.14
N GLY A 311 25.72 -17.31 1.26
CA GLY A 311 26.69 -18.03 2.05
C GLY A 311 26.07 -19.19 2.84
N ARG A 312 26.85 -19.82 3.71
CA ARG A 312 26.27 -20.78 4.66
C ARG A 312 25.31 -20.05 5.61
N PRO A 313 24.18 -20.68 5.95
CA PRO A 313 23.22 -20.08 6.90
C PRO A 313 23.92 -19.70 8.21
N PHE A 314 23.59 -18.54 8.75
CA PHE A 314 24.04 -18.14 10.07
C PHE A 314 23.53 -19.13 11.11
N ILE A 315 24.44 -19.56 11.97
CA ILE A 315 24.12 -20.44 13.12
C ILE A 315 24.74 -19.80 14.35
N ALA A 316 23.90 -19.46 15.35
CA ALA A 316 24.38 -18.95 16.63
C ALA A 316 25.29 -19.99 17.31
N LYS A 317 26.56 -19.62 17.53
CA LYS A 317 27.55 -20.52 18.15
C LYS A 317 27.30 -20.59 19.65
N ARG A 318 27.03 -21.78 20.18
CA ARG A 318 26.85 -22.00 21.62
C ARG A 318 28.02 -21.51 22.47
N SER A 319 29.24 -21.49 21.93
CA SER A 319 30.41 -20.95 22.64
C SER A 319 30.29 -19.44 22.86
N VAL A 320 29.77 -18.68 21.85
CA VAL A 320 29.55 -17.24 21.96
C VAL A 320 28.45 -16.96 22.97
N GLN A 321 27.34 -17.68 22.90
CA GLN A 321 26.24 -17.58 23.87
C GLN A 321 26.69 -17.84 25.30
N ARG A 322 27.51 -18.87 25.51
CA ARG A 322 28.06 -19.19 26.84
C ARG A 322 29.00 -18.10 27.34
N ASN A 323 29.90 -17.56 26.48
CA ASN A 323 30.80 -16.50 26.89
C ASN A 323 30.03 -15.23 27.29
N MET A 324 28.98 -14.86 26.55
CA MET A 324 28.09 -13.76 26.92
C MET A 324 27.43 -14.01 28.28
N GLN A 325 26.89 -15.21 28.50
CA GLN A 325 26.27 -15.60 29.73
C GLN A 325 27.26 -15.53 30.91
N GLU A 326 28.49 -16.00 30.73
CA GLU A 326 29.54 -15.95 31.76
C GLU A 326 29.93 -14.50 32.10
N ALA A 327 30.04 -13.61 31.11
CA ALA A 327 30.32 -12.20 31.32
C ALA A 327 29.19 -11.52 32.12
N ILE A 328 27.96 -11.80 31.80
CA ILE A 328 26.76 -11.29 32.49
C ILE A 328 26.75 -11.84 33.95
N PHE A 329 27.00 -13.13 34.15
CA PHE A 329 27.02 -13.74 35.48
C PHE A 329 28.11 -13.14 36.35
N ARG A 330 29.27 -12.78 35.79
CA ARG A 330 30.37 -12.08 36.49
C ARG A 330 30.10 -10.59 36.67
N GLN A 331 28.99 -10.07 36.19
CA GLN A 331 28.64 -8.64 36.20
C GLN A 331 29.71 -7.78 35.46
N ASP A 332 30.39 -8.36 34.48
CA ASP A 332 31.32 -7.65 33.60
C ASP A 332 30.60 -7.09 32.38
N ALA A 333 29.97 -5.93 32.59
CA ALA A 333 29.22 -5.26 31.53
C ALA A 333 30.12 -4.93 30.32
N GLY A 334 31.39 -4.56 30.54
CA GLY A 334 32.32 -4.23 29.49
C GLY A 334 32.66 -5.40 28.57
N GLU A 335 32.80 -6.60 29.12
CA GLU A 335 33.02 -7.81 28.34
C GLU A 335 31.72 -8.27 27.65
N ALA A 336 30.58 -8.19 28.35
CA ALA A 336 29.29 -8.55 27.76
C ALA A 336 28.99 -7.70 26.51
N PHE A 337 29.11 -6.37 26.59
CA PHE A 337 28.90 -5.47 25.43
C PHE A 337 29.87 -5.77 24.29
N ARG A 338 31.17 -5.97 24.57
CA ARG A 338 32.13 -6.33 23.51
C ARG A 338 31.78 -7.62 22.77
N LEU A 339 31.31 -8.62 23.49
CA LEU A 339 30.90 -9.90 22.90
C LEU A 339 29.62 -9.75 22.06
N ILE A 340 28.66 -8.94 22.52
CA ILE A 340 27.43 -8.62 21.78
C ILE A 340 27.80 -7.86 20.52
N ASP A 341 28.55 -6.76 20.60
CA ASP A 341 28.96 -5.95 19.45
C ASP A 341 29.69 -6.80 18.39
N SER A 342 30.69 -7.60 18.82
CA SER A 342 31.42 -8.48 17.88
C SER A 342 30.54 -9.50 17.23
N TRP A 343 29.52 -10.00 17.92
CA TRP A 343 28.57 -10.95 17.36
C TRP A 343 27.63 -10.28 16.33
N PHE A 344 27.17 -9.07 16.61
CA PHE A 344 26.38 -8.29 15.66
C PHE A 344 27.21 -7.87 14.43
N GLU A 345 28.47 -7.51 14.60
CA GLU A 345 29.39 -7.26 13.46
C GLU A 345 29.55 -8.51 12.56
N GLU A 346 29.68 -9.72 13.16
CA GLU A 346 29.72 -10.98 12.40
C GLU A 346 28.43 -11.14 11.58
N MET A 347 27.25 -10.88 12.18
CA MET A 347 25.97 -10.97 11.50
C MET A 347 25.77 -9.89 10.43
N ALA A 348 26.20 -8.66 10.71
CA ALA A 348 26.12 -7.55 9.73
C ALA A 348 26.94 -7.82 8.46
N GLY A 349 28.02 -8.60 8.57
CA GLY A 349 28.80 -9.04 7.43
C GLY A 349 28.09 -10.06 6.51
N LEU A 350 26.97 -10.64 6.95
CA LEU A 350 26.22 -11.65 6.22
C LEU A 350 25.07 -11.06 5.36
N ARG A 351 25.25 -9.91 4.77
CA ARG A 351 24.23 -9.13 4.04
C ARG A 351 23.63 -9.90 2.86
N SER A 352 22.63 -10.74 3.14
CA SER A 352 21.87 -11.49 2.14
C SER A 352 20.46 -11.76 2.64
N TYR A 353 19.48 -11.77 1.75
CA TYR A 353 18.09 -12.08 2.06
C TYR A 353 17.94 -13.41 2.81
N ASP A 354 18.64 -14.45 2.33
CA ASP A 354 18.54 -15.79 2.91
C ASP A 354 19.07 -15.88 4.35
N GLN A 355 19.88 -14.90 4.78
CA GLN A 355 20.42 -14.83 6.13
C GLN A 355 19.46 -14.15 7.13
N ILE A 356 18.53 -13.30 6.67
CA ILE A 356 17.66 -12.50 7.55
C ILE A 356 16.92 -13.38 8.55
N GLN A 357 16.29 -14.46 8.10
CA GLN A 357 15.55 -15.37 8.98
C GLN A 357 16.47 -16.16 9.91
N ALA A 358 17.64 -16.53 9.45
CA ALA A 358 18.63 -17.23 10.26
C ALA A 358 19.20 -16.32 11.35
N ILE A 359 19.45 -15.05 11.03
CA ILE A 359 19.90 -14.03 11.99
C ILE A 359 18.82 -13.78 13.04
N ARG A 360 17.57 -13.50 12.64
CA ARG A 360 16.45 -13.30 13.57
C ARG A 360 16.31 -14.47 14.55
N ARG A 361 16.33 -15.70 14.02
CA ARG A 361 16.28 -16.90 14.86
C ARG A 361 17.46 -16.95 15.84
N GLY A 362 18.68 -16.68 15.35
CA GLY A 362 19.88 -16.69 16.17
C GLY A 362 19.84 -15.67 17.30
N VAL A 363 19.32 -14.45 17.03
CA VAL A 363 19.12 -13.41 18.05
C VAL A 363 18.14 -13.89 19.12
N VAL A 364 16.99 -14.40 18.71
CA VAL A 364 15.98 -14.91 19.64
C VAL A 364 16.50 -16.09 20.46
N GLU A 365 17.15 -17.06 19.83
CA GLU A 365 17.75 -18.22 20.53
C GLU A 365 18.79 -17.76 21.57
N THR A 366 19.59 -16.76 21.23
CA THR A 366 20.60 -16.20 22.15
C THR A 366 19.95 -15.45 23.29
N TRP A 367 18.93 -14.64 22.98
CA TRP A 367 18.13 -13.95 23.99
C TRP A 367 17.50 -14.93 24.99
N VAL A 368 16.79 -15.94 24.51
CA VAL A 368 16.17 -16.97 25.37
C VAL A 368 17.22 -17.70 26.22
N PHE A 369 18.38 -17.99 25.64
CA PHE A 369 19.47 -18.65 26.34
C PHE A 369 20.04 -17.79 27.48
N ILE A 370 20.22 -16.47 27.24
CA ILE A 370 20.74 -15.53 28.25
C ILE A 370 19.67 -15.25 29.31
N SER A 371 18.43 -14.98 28.90
CA SER A 371 17.33 -14.60 29.80
C SER A 371 16.93 -15.69 30.77
N GLY A 372 17.05 -16.96 30.39
CA GLY A 372 16.72 -18.10 31.24
C GLY A 372 17.55 -18.24 32.51
N TYR A 373 18.62 -17.46 32.67
CA TYR A 373 19.59 -17.60 33.79
C TYR A 373 19.84 -16.33 34.62
N SER A 374 19.39 -15.13 34.17
CA SER A 374 19.98 -13.89 34.72
C SER A 374 19.00 -12.75 34.99
N ILE A 375 17.68 -12.96 34.91
CA ILE A 375 16.73 -11.87 35.04
C ILE A 375 16.20 -11.74 36.45
N PRO A 376 16.31 -10.56 37.09
CA PRO A 376 15.68 -10.29 38.39
C PRO A 376 14.15 -10.40 38.28
N GLU A 377 13.48 -10.96 39.29
CA GLU A 377 12.02 -10.90 39.40
C GLU A 377 11.54 -9.45 39.30
N GLY A 378 10.69 -9.14 38.30
CA GLY A 378 10.13 -7.81 38.12
C GLY A 378 10.81 -6.96 37.04
N ALA A 379 11.78 -7.47 36.29
CA ALA A 379 12.29 -6.78 35.09
C ALA A 379 11.26 -6.85 33.98
N ASP A 380 11.02 -5.70 33.33
CA ASP A 380 10.16 -5.60 32.15
C ASP A 380 10.87 -6.27 30.96
N MET A 381 10.33 -7.42 30.54
CA MET A 381 10.94 -8.24 29.49
C MET A 381 10.21 -8.01 28.19
N PRO A 382 10.95 -7.77 27.08
CA PRO A 382 10.31 -7.75 25.77
C PRO A 382 9.69 -9.13 25.49
N GLU A 383 8.47 -9.13 24.99
CA GLU A 383 7.83 -10.36 24.55
C GLU A 383 8.58 -10.96 23.37
N TYR A 384 8.60 -12.30 23.29
CA TYR A 384 9.26 -13.04 22.22
C TYR A 384 8.87 -12.54 20.81
N ASP A 385 7.57 -12.23 20.63
CA ASP A 385 7.02 -11.70 19.40
C ASP A 385 7.52 -10.28 19.07
N GLU A 386 7.87 -9.47 20.06
CA GLU A 386 8.42 -8.14 19.85
C GLU A 386 9.80 -8.20 19.20
N ILE A 387 10.70 -9.05 19.68
CA ILE A 387 12.05 -9.25 19.10
C ILE A 387 11.95 -9.84 17.70
N TYR A 388 11.04 -10.80 17.48
CA TYR A 388 10.87 -11.46 16.18
C TYR A 388 10.22 -10.54 15.14
N SER A 389 9.41 -9.59 15.57
CA SER A 389 8.71 -8.64 14.72
C SER A 389 9.50 -7.38 14.37
N THR A 390 10.72 -7.18 14.94
CA THR A 390 11.55 -6.02 14.62
C THR A 390 11.80 -5.92 13.12
N GLY A 391 11.57 -4.74 12.58
CA GLY A 391 11.66 -4.47 11.14
C GLY A 391 13.09 -4.48 10.60
N ASP A 392 14.08 -4.20 11.45
CA ASP A 392 15.46 -4.02 11.07
C ASP A 392 16.45 -4.70 12.04
N PHE A 393 17.71 -4.77 11.59
CA PHE A 393 18.82 -5.38 12.31
C PHE A 393 19.16 -4.64 13.62
N TRP A 394 19.05 -3.31 13.59
CA TRP A 394 19.37 -2.47 14.74
C TRP A 394 18.29 -2.53 15.82
N GLY A 395 17.03 -2.71 15.41
CA GLY A 395 15.95 -2.99 16.34
C GLY A 395 16.20 -4.28 17.12
N CYS A 396 16.73 -5.32 16.48
CA CYS A 396 17.13 -6.53 17.18
C CYS A 396 18.22 -6.27 18.23
N LEU A 397 19.14 -5.34 17.98
CA LEU A 397 20.22 -4.97 18.93
C LEU A 397 19.69 -4.26 20.17
N LEU A 398 18.65 -3.42 20.02
CA LEU A 398 18.11 -2.62 21.14
C LEU A 398 17.45 -3.48 22.22
N TYR A 399 17.04 -4.69 21.87
CA TYR A 399 16.40 -5.64 22.81
C TYR A 399 17.38 -6.66 23.41
N THR A 400 18.62 -6.72 22.94
CA THR A 400 19.68 -7.56 23.51
C THR A 400 20.64 -6.81 24.39
#